data_08fe99260c5a7d54222aa39fd3323b24
#
_entry.id   08fe99260c5a7d54222aa39fd3323b24
#
_cell.length_a   1.000
_cell.length_b   1.000
_cell.length_c   1.000
_cell.angle_alpha   90.00
_cell.angle_beta   90.00
_cell.angle_gamma   90.00
#
_symmetry.space_group_name_H-M   'P 1'
#
loop_
_entity.id
_entity.type
_entity.pdbx_description
1 polymer ?
#
loop_
_entity_poly.entity_id
_entity_poly.type
_entity_poly.pdbx_seq_one_letter_code
_entity_poly.pdbx_strand_id
1 'polypeptide(L)'
;PEIPYDINKAAEAIKKRQAIGKNFSIVVVSEGAFPKGGDVSVQNTRDGGEGVINIQLGGAGEKVAKELEKLTGLTARCTVLGYMQRGGTPTAFDRVLSTKYGAKAMELALQGKFNVLTVIKDGKLGYVPLEEVVGNNKTIGAVQGGTAESNVRVVTMDHDLVKTARDIGICLGD
;
A
#
# COMPACT_ATOMS: atom_id res chain seq x y z
N PRO A 1 -2.50 1.12 -4.45
CA PRO A 1 -1.71 2.29 -4.92
C PRO A 1 -1.13 2.10 -6.32
N GLU A 2 -0.93 0.88 -6.80
CA GLU A 2 -0.34 0.62 -8.13
C GLU A 2 -1.34 0.83 -9.28
N ILE A 3 -2.63 0.69 -8.99
CA ILE A 3 -3.71 0.86 -9.96
C ILE A 3 -4.37 2.22 -9.72
N PRO A 4 -4.29 3.17 -10.67
CA PRO A 4 -4.91 4.47 -10.52
C PRO A 4 -6.44 4.34 -10.45
N TYR A 5 -7.08 5.08 -9.55
CA TYR A 5 -8.53 5.04 -9.40
C TYR A 5 -9.24 6.10 -10.25
N ASP A 6 -10.49 5.80 -10.62
CA ASP A 6 -11.46 6.74 -11.18
C ASP A 6 -12.52 7.02 -10.12
N ILE A 7 -12.54 8.24 -9.60
CA ILE A 7 -13.46 8.64 -8.54
C ILE A 7 -14.93 8.55 -8.97
N ASN A 8 -15.23 8.71 -10.26
CA ASN A 8 -16.59 8.61 -10.77
C ASN A 8 -17.10 7.18 -10.69
N LYS A 9 -16.27 6.19 -11.01
CA LYS A 9 -16.63 4.77 -10.85
C LYS A 9 -16.92 4.40 -9.40
N ALA A 10 -16.11 4.91 -8.47
CA ALA A 10 -16.37 4.74 -7.05
C ALA A 10 -17.70 5.39 -6.62
N ALA A 11 -17.98 6.61 -7.08
CA ALA A 11 -19.23 7.31 -6.82
C ALA A 11 -20.45 6.57 -7.41
N GLU A 12 -20.33 6.04 -8.63
CA GLU A 12 -21.37 5.22 -9.25
C GLU A 12 -21.67 3.96 -8.46
N ALA A 13 -20.63 3.26 -7.98
CA ALA A 13 -20.79 2.08 -7.15
C ALA A 13 -21.54 2.38 -5.86
N ILE A 14 -21.25 3.52 -5.21
CA ILE A 14 -21.95 3.99 -4.02
C ILE A 14 -23.43 4.28 -4.34
N LYS A 15 -23.71 5.00 -5.43
CA LYS A 15 -25.10 5.29 -5.87
C LYS A 15 -25.88 4.01 -6.20
N LYS A 16 -25.26 3.06 -6.87
CA LYS A 16 -25.87 1.74 -7.15
C LYS A 16 -26.23 1.00 -5.86
N ARG A 17 -25.33 1.01 -4.86
CA ARG A 17 -25.59 0.41 -3.55
C ARG A 17 -26.77 1.11 -2.84
N GLN A 18 -26.82 2.43 -2.88
CA GLN A 18 -27.92 3.20 -2.30
C GLN A 18 -29.26 2.86 -2.98
N ALA A 19 -29.30 2.75 -4.31
CA ALA A 19 -30.50 2.42 -5.07
C ALA A 19 -31.10 1.06 -4.69
N ILE A 20 -30.28 0.12 -4.23
CA ILE A 20 -30.75 -1.21 -3.74
C ILE A 20 -30.96 -1.24 -2.22
N GLY A 21 -31.08 -0.07 -1.57
CA GLY A 21 -31.41 0.05 -0.15
C GLY A 21 -30.23 -0.13 0.81
N LYS A 22 -28.97 -0.06 0.35
CA LYS A 22 -27.81 -0.06 1.24
C LYS A 22 -27.54 1.35 1.76
N ASN A 23 -27.74 1.56 3.05
CA ASN A 23 -27.70 2.88 3.68
C ASN A 23 -26.28 3.42 3.91
N PHE A 24 -25.24 2.58 3.75
CA PHE A 24 -23.85 3.00 3.88
C PHE A 24 -22.93 2.27 2.91
N SER A 25 -21.79 2.86 2.64
CA SER A 25 -20.68 2.26 1.91
C SER A 25 -19.38 2.52 2.65
N ILE A 26 -18.49 1.54 2.63
CA ILE A 26 -17.14 1.66 3.17
C ILE A 26 -16.19 1.73 1.97
N VAL A 27 -15.37 2.76 1.93
CA VAL A 27 -14.34 2.96 0.91
C VAL A 27 -12.98 2.88 1.59
N VAL A 28 -12.18 1.92 1.16
CA VAL A 28 -10.81 1.74 1.67
C VAL A 28 -9.86 2.43 0.70
N VAL A 29 -9.05 3.35 1.23
CA VAL A 29 -8.10 4.14 0.44
C VAL A 29 -6.71 3.90 0.97
N SER A 30 -5.78 3.47 0.12
CA SER A 30 -4.38 3.37 0.52
C SER A 30 -3.73 4.76 0.53
N GLU A 31 -2.71 4.95 1.37
CA GLU A 31 -2.00 6.22 1.49
C GLU A 31 -1.35 6.66 0.17
N GLY A 32 -0.88 5.71 -0.62
CA GLY A 32 -0.30 5.95 -1.94
C GLY A 32 -1.31 5.90 -3.10
N ALA A 33 -2.62 5.91 -2.83
CA ALA A 33 -3.62 5.93 -3.89
C ALA A 33 -3.60 7.25 -4.66
N PHE A 34 -3.75 7.17 -5.98
CA PHE A 34 -3.79 8.35 -6.85
C PHE A 34 -4.85 8.19 -7.95
N PRO A 35 -5.49 9.31 -8.39
CA PRO A 35 -6.49 9.28 -9.44
C PRO A 35 -5.85 9.10 -10.81
N LYS A 36 -6.62 8.60 -11.79
CA LYS A 36 -6.21 8.55 -13.20
C LYS A 36 -5.88 9.97 -13.69
N GLY A 37 -4.70 10.13 -14.25
CA GLY A 37 -4.21 11.42 -14.74
C GLY A 37 -3.79 12.42 -13.64
N GLY A 38 -3.66 11.98 -12.40
CA GLY A 38 -3.20 12.79 -11.29
C GLY A 38 -2.07 12.13 -10.50
N ASP A 39 -1.61 12.80 -9.46
CA ASP A 39 -0.48 12.39 -8.63
C ASP A 39 -0.90 11.91 -7.26
N VAL A 40 0.01 11.24 -6.58
CA VAL A 40 -0.12 10.85 -5.17
C VAL A 40 -0.30 12.07 -4.28
N SER A 41 -1.08 11.93 -3.22
CA SER A 41 -1.25 13.01 -2.25
C SER A 41 -0.03 13.09 -1.34
N VAL A 42 0.61 14.26 -1.31
CA VAL A 42 1.80 14.55 -0.49
C VAL A 42 1.38 15.47 0.66
N GLN A 43 1.67 15.06 1.88
CA GLN A 43 1.40 15.85 3.08
C GLN A 43 2.56 16.80 3.40
N ASN A 44 3.78 16.27 3.37
CA ASN A 44 5.00 17.02 3.66
C ASN A 44 6.16 16.52 2.80
N THR A 45 7.04 17.44 2.45
CA THR A 45 8.38 17.14 1.91
C THR A 45 9.41 17.57 2.96
N ARG A 46 10.31 16.66 3.32
CA ARG A 46 11.45 16.98 4.21
C ARG A 46 12.74 16.82 3.42
N ASP A 47 13.61 17.79 3.55
CA ASP A 47 14.97 17.65 3.06
C ASP A 47 15.70 16.63 3.94
N GLY A 48 16.11 15.53 3.36
CA GLY A 48 16.83 14.44 4.04
C GLY A 48 18.34 14.65 4.07
N GLY A 49 18.84 15.78 3.53
CA GLY A 49 20.27 16.03 3.32
C GLY A 49 20.82 15.28 2.09
N GLU A 50 21.99 15.70 1.60
CA GLU A 50 22.68 15.09 0.44
C GLU A 50 21.84 14.95 -0.84
N GLY A 51 20.83 15.83 -1.04
CA GLY A 51 19.95 15.80 -2.21
C GLY A 51 18.83 14.76 -2.14
N VAL A 52 18.62 14.12 -1.00
CA VAL A 52 17.52 13.18 -0.76
C VAL A 52 16.29 13.95 -0.30
N ILE A 53 15.22 13.91 -1.09
CA ILE A 53 13.92 14.45 -0.70
C ILE A 53 13.06 13.33 -0.11
N ASN A 54 12.78 13.41 1.19
CA ASN A 54 11.85 12.52 1.86
C ASN A 54 10.42 13.04 1.66
N ILE A 55 9.64 12.33 0.85
CA ILE A 55 8.24 12.63 0.58
C ILE A 55 7.40 11.87 1.61
N GLN A 56 6.67 12.61 2.44
CA GLN A 56 5.66 12.03 3.32
C GLN A 56 4.30 12.05 2.62
N LEU A 57 3.82 10.86 2.24
CA LEU A 57 2.48 10.70 1.70
C LEU A 57 1.43 10.93 2.80
N GLY A 58 0.26 11.41 2.41
CA GLY A 58 -0.87 11.55 3.32
C GLY A 58 -2.00 12.38 2.73
N GLY A 59 -3.17 12.29 3.38
CA GLY A 59 -4.37 13.02 2.96
C GLY A 59 -5.15 12.41 1.81
N ALA A 60 -4.74 11.25 1.26
CA ALA A 60 -5.47 10.58 0.17
C ALA A 60 -6.90 10.23 0.59
N GLY A 61 -7.11 9.69 1.78
CA GLY A 61 -8.44 9.37 2.30
C GLY A 61 -9.35 10.59 2.44
N GLU A 62 -8.82 11.71 2.96
CA GLU A 62 -9.59 12.96 3.09
C GLU A 62 -9.97 13.55 1.73
N LYS A 63 -9.05 13.53 0.77
CA LYS A 63 -9.30 13.99 -0.60
C LYS A 63 -10.42 13.17 -1.23
N VAL A 64 -10.31 11.84 -1.20
CA VAL A 64 -11.33 10.93 -1.73
C VAL A 64 -12.68 11.14 -1.03
N ALA A 65 -12.71 11.28 0.29
CA ALA A 65 -13.95 11.53 1.02
C ALA A 65 -14.65 12.82 0.55
N LYS A 66 -13.92 13.94 0.44
CA LYS A 66 -14.47 15.23 -0.04
C LYS A 66 -14.99 15.13 -1.48
N GLU A 67 -14.28 14.43 -2.35
CA GLU A 67 -14.69 14.25 -3.74
C GLU A 67 -15.94 13.37 -3.86
N LEU A 68 -16.00 12.26 -3.11
CA LEU A 68 -17.16 11.39 -3.07
C LEU A 68 -18.40 12.11 -2.50
N GLU A 69 -18.25 12.92 -1.45
CA GLU A 69 -19.33 13.73 -0.90
C GLU A 69 -19.93 14.66 -1.94
N LYS A 70 -19.08 15.36 -2.73
CA LYS A 70 -19.52 16.22 -3.83
C LYS A 70 -20.26 15.46 -4.93
N LEU A 71 -19.76 14.27 -5.31
CA LEU A 71 -20.31 13.50 -6.42
C LEU A 71 -21.58 12.72 -6.05
N THR A 72 -21.72 12.34 -4.80
CA THR A 72 -22.84 11.49 -4.35
C THR A 72 -23.92 12.26 -3.60
N GLY A 73 -23.58 13.41 -3.03
CA GLY A 73 -24.45 14.17 -2.10
C GLY A 73 -24.60 13.50 -0.73
N LEU A 74 -23.85 12.44 -0.46
CA LEU A 74 -23.87 11.73 0.83
C LEU A 74 -22.73 12.22 1.72
N THR A 75 -23.01 12.36 3.01
CA THR A 75 -21.96 12.72 3.98
C THR A 75 -20.88 11.63 4.04
N ALA A 76 -19.64 12.04 3.84
CA ALA A 76 -18.48 11.17 3.95
C ALA A 76 -17.61 11.54 5.16
N ARG A 77 -17.12 10.55 5.87
CA ARG A 77 -16.20 10.70 7.00
C ARG A 77 -14.94 9.91 6.76
N CYS A 78 -13.80 10.55 6.86
CA CYS A 78 -12.51 9.89 6.77
C CYS A 78 -12.03 9.48 8.17
N THR A 79 -11.54 8.26 8.28
CA THR A 79 -10.83 7.76 9.47
C THR A 79 -9.45 7.28 9.03
N VAL A 80 -8.42 7.95 9.52
CA VAL A 80 -7.03 7.54 9.29
C VAL A 80 -6.65 6.52 10.34
N LEU A 81 -6.50 5.25 9.93
CA LEU A 81 -6.23 4.15 10.85
C LEU A 81 -4.81 4.19 11.43
N GLY A 82 -3.84 4.67 10.64
CA GLY A 82 -2.47 4.88 11.12
C GLY A 82 -1.88 3.65 11.82
N TYR A 83 -1.43 3.84 13.03
CA TYR A 83 -0.82 2.79 13.85
C TYR A 83 -1.78 1.67 14.26
N MET A 84 -3.08 1.86 14.20
CA MET A 84 -4.07 0.81 14.46
C MET A 84 -3.90 -0.39 13.52
N GLN A 85 -3.45 -0.15 12.29
CA GLN A 85 -3.14 -1.22 11.32
C GLN A 85 -1.93 -2.09 11.73
N ARG A 86 -1.10 -1.57 12.61
CA ARG A 86 0.11 -2.26 13.11
C ARG A 86 -0.04 -2.76 14.55
N GLY A 87 -1.21 -2.53 15.14
CA GLY A 87 -1.54 -2.95 16.50
C GLY A 87 -2.18 -4.33 16.54
N GLY A 88 -2.48 -4.78 17.75
CA GLY A 88 -3.15 -6.03 18.02
C GLY A 88 -2.22 -7.13 18.52
N THR A 89 -2.83 -8.24 18.96
CA THR A 89 -2.08 -9.42 19.42
C THR A 89 -1.52 -10.18 18.22
N PRO A 90 -0.21 -10.49 18.20
CA PRO A 90 0.39 -11.26 17.10
C PRO A 90 -0.18 -12.67 17.05
N THR A 91 -0.39 -13.17 15.85
CA THR A 91 -0.81 -14.54 15.58
C THR A 91 0.33 -15.54 15.83
N ALA A 92 0.04 -16.83 15.83
CA ALA A 92 1.07 -17.86 15.87
C ALA A 92 2.05 -17.75 14.71
N PHE A 93 1.55 -17.40 13.51
CA PHE A 93 2.37 -17.15 12.33
C PHE A 93 3.35 -16.01 12.54
N ASP A 94 2.90 -14.86 13.06
CA ASP A 94 3.76 -13.70 13.32
C ASP A 94 4.86 -14.04 14.33
N ARG A 95 4.52 -14.79 15.38
CA ARG A 95 5.47 -15.20 16.43
C ARG A 95 6.54 -16.13 15.89
N VAL A 96 6.15 -17.16 15.12
CA VAL A 96 7.08 -18.12 14.50
C VAL A 96 7.97 -17.41 13.48
N LEU A 97 7.38 -16.54 12.65
CA LEU A 97 8.13 -15.79 11.64
C LEU A 97 9.17 -14.87 12.28
N SER A 98 8.78 -14.09 13.29
CA SER A 98 9.69 -13.20 14.01
C SER A 98 10.83 -13.94 14.69
N THR A 99 10.54 -15.10 15.29
CA THR A 99 11.54 -15.98 15.89
C THR A 99 12.55 -16.48 14.85
N LYS A 100 12.05 -16.91 13.69
CA LYS A 100 12.91 -17.35 12.58
C LYS A 100 13.82 -16.24 12.07
N TYR A 101 13.28 -15.02 11.92
CA TYR A 101 14.09 -13.87 11.49
C TYR A 101 15.15 -13.52 12.53
N GLY A 102 14.81 -13.49 13.81
CA GLY A 102 15.77 -13.23 14.89
C GLY A 102 16.89 -14.26 14.96
N ALA A 103 16.54 -15.54 14.89
CA ALA A 103 17.53 -16.63 14.86
C ALA A 103 18.48 -16.50 13.64
N LYS A 104 17.93 -16.21 12.45
CA LYS A 104 18.74 -16.03 11.24
C LYS A 104 19.64 -14.79 11.32
N ALA A 105 19.15 -13.68 11.89
CA ALA A 105 19.96 -12.50 12.09
C ALA A 105 21.15 -12.77 13.01
N MET A 106 20.94 -13.52 14.10
CA MET A 106 22.01 -13.89 15.01
C MET A 106 23.02 -14.86 14.37
N GLU A 107 22.55 -15.83 13.59
CA GLU A 107 23.43 -16.72 12.82
C GLU A 107 24.35 -15.92 11.89
N LEU A 108 23.80 -14.93 11.17
CA LEU A 108 24.57 -14.08 10.26
C LEU A 108 25.59 -13.21 11.01
N ALA A 109 25.21 -12.66 12.17
CA ALA A 109 26.11 -11.89 13.02
C ALA A 109 27.30 -12.73 13.52
N LEU A 110 27.03 -13.97 13.94
CA LEU A 110 28.09 -14.92 14.36
C LEU A 110 29.02 -15.30 13.20
N GLN A 111 28.53 -15.28 11.97
CA GLN A 111 29.36 -15.48 10.76
C GLN A 111 30.10 -14.20 10.31
N GLY A 112 29.98 -13.10 11.04
CA GLY A 112 30.57 -11.80 10.66
C GLY A 112 29.89 -11.13 9.47
N LYS A 113 28.70 -11.56 9.09
CA LYS A 113 27.91 -10.98 7.99
C LYS A 113 27.06 -9.84 8.51
N PHE A 114 27.58 -8.62 8.36
CA PHE A 114 26.90 -7.37 8.71
C PHE A 114 26.39 -6.64 7.46
N ASN A 115 25.64 -5.56 7.66
CA ASN A 115 25.00 -4.79 6.58
C ASN A 115 24.10 -5.63 5.67
N VAL A 116 23.39 -6.56 6.27
CA VAL A 116 22.45 -7.46 5.56
C VAL A 116 21.06 -7.39 6.17
N LEU A 117 20.06 -7.62 5.35
CA LEU A 117 18.66 -7.77 5.76
C LEU A 117 18.26 -9.25 5.66
N THR A 118 17.70 -9.81 6.73
CA THR A 118 17.07 -11.13 6.67
C THR A 118 15.78 -11.08 5.87
N VAL A 119 15.61 -12.00 4.95
CA VAL A 119 14.46 -12.07 4.04
C VAL A 119 13.92 -13.48 3.91
N ILE A 120 12.67 -13.61 3.46
CA ILE A 120 12.13 -14.85 2.91
C ILE A 120 12.04 -14.70 1.41
N LYS A 121 12.71 -15.58 0.69
CA LYS A 121 12.62 -15.70 -0.76
C LYS A 121 12.21 -17.12 -1.11
N ASP A 122 11.14 -17.26 -1.89
CA ASP A 122 10.58 -18.56 -2.29
C ASP A 122 10.33 -19.52 -1.09
N GLY A 123 9.78 -18.95 -0.01
CA GLY A 123 9.47 -19.69 1.22
C GLY A 123 10.68 -20.06 2.10
N LYS A 124 11.90 -19.69 1.70
CA LYS A 124 13.14 -19.97 2.44
C LYS A 124 13.71 -18.71 3.07
N LEU A 125 14.20 -18.85 4.30
CA LEU A 125 14.96 -17.81 4.97
C LEU A 125 16.32 -17.63 4.30
N GLY A 126 16.63 -16.38 4.00
CA GLY A 126 17.90 -15.95 3.41
C GLY A 126 18.30 -14.57 3.93
N TYR A 127 19.20 -13.95 3.22
CA TYR A 127 19.59 -12.56 3.45
C TYR A 127 19.93 -11.87 2.13
N VAL A 128 19.84 -10.55 2.14
CA VAL A 128 20.27 -9.67 1.03
C VAL A 128 21.11 -8.53 1.60
N PRO A 129 22.12 -8.02 0.87
CA PRO A 129 22.85 -6.83 1.26
C PRO A 129 21.89 -5.61 1.41
N LEU A 130 22.13 -4.77 2.41
CA LEU A 130 21.32 -3.55 2.60
C LEU A 130 21.39 -2.61 1.39
N GLU A 131 22.52 -2.56 0.71
CA GLU A 131 22.74 -1.76 -0.48
C GLU A 131 21.75 -2.12 -1.60
N GLU A 132 21.46 -3.40 -1.77
CA GLU A 132 20.46 -3.87 -2.75
C GLU A 132 19.04 -3.44 -2.38
N VAL A 133 18.75 -3.32 -1.09
CA VAL A 133 17.43 -2.90 -0.60
C VAL A 133 17.26 -1.40 -0.75
N VAL A 134 18.24 -0.62 -0.31
CA VAL A 134 18.19 0.86 -0.31
C VAL A 134 18.30 1.42 -1.74
N GLY A 135 19.20 0.87 -2.56
CA GLY A 135 19.39 1.30 -3.95
C GLY A 135 18.17 1.07 -4.86
N ASN A 136 17.30 0.12 -4.49
CA ASN A 136 16.08 -0.19 -5.21
C ASN A 136 14.82 0.47 -4.62
N ASN A 137 14.95 1.31 -3.59
CA ASN A 137 13.86 2.15 -3.10
C ASN A 137 13.55 3.25 -4.14
N LYS A 138 13.00 2.85 -5.26
CA LYS A 138 12.35 3.78 -6.18
C LYS A 138 11.19 4.40 -5.43
N THR A 139 11.25 5.70 -5.26
CA THR A 139 10.16 6.54 -4.79
C THR A 139 8.84 6.09 -5.44
N ILE A 140 7.74 6.07 -4.70
CA ILE A 140 6.40 5.66 -5.14
C ILE A 140 5.99 6.37 -6.45
N GLY A 141 6.52 7.58 -6.72
CA GLY A 141 6.37 8.28 -8.00
C GLY A 141 7.05 7.62 -9.20
N ALA A 142 8.01 6.71 -9.00
CA ALA A 142 8.68 5.99 -10.09
C ALA A 142 7.93 4.71 -10.51
N VAL A 143 6.87 4.32 -9.80
CA VAL A 143 6.04 3.15 -10.12
C VAL A 143 5.19 3.38 -11.38
N GLN A 144 5.02 4.63 -11.83
CA GLN A 144 4.28 4.94 -13.07
C GLN A 144 4.93 4.41 -14.36
N GLY A 145 6.17 3.91 -14.29
CA GLY A 145 6.88 3.37 -15.44
C GLY A 145 7.64 2.08 -15.15
N GLY A 146 7.15 1.27 -14.22
CA GLY A 146 7.79 0.03 -13.80
C GLY A 146 8.01 -0.91 -14.98
N THR A 147 9.23 -0.89 -15.55
CA THR A 147 9.72 -1.98 -16.38
C THR A 147 9.84 -3.23 -15.53
N ALA A 148 9.65 -4.39 -16.13
CA ALA A 148 9.62 -5.73 -15.51
C ALA A 148 10.87 -6.13 -14.71
N GLU A 149 11.83 -5.23 -14.52
CA GLU A 149 13.10 -5.46 -13.82
C GLU A 149 13.13 -4.98 -12.35
N SER A 150 12.05 -4.34 -11.86
CA SER A 150 12.00 -4.00 -10.44
C SER A 150 11.56 -5.23 -9.63
N ASN A 151 12.37 -5.70 -8.69
CA ASN A 151 12.01 -6.74 -7.71
C ASN A 151 10.87 -6.32 -6.73
N VAL A 152 10.19 -5.23 -7.01
CA VAL A 152 9.04 -4.76 -6.24
C VAL A 152 7.81 -5.52 -6.67
N ARG A 153 7.17 -6.22 -5.75
CA ARG A 153 5.86 -6.83 -5.97
C ARG A 153 4.84 -5.72 -6.20
N VAL A 154 4.34 -5.64 -7.42
CA VAL A 154 3.23 -4.74 -7.78
C VAL A 154 1.97 -5.55 -8.00
N VAL A 155 0.83 -5.00 -7.58
CA VAL A 155 -0.48 -5.57 -7.86
C VAL A 155 -0.92 -5.08 -9.24
N THR A 156 -1.01 -6.01 -10.18
CA THR A 156 -1.46 -5.74 -11.53
C THR A 156 -2.96 -6.03 -11.68
N MET A 157 -3.57 -5.56 -12.78
CA MET A 157 -5.01 -5.74 -13.04
C MET A 157 -5.44 -7.21 -13.19
N ASP A 158 -4.51 -8.07 -13.56
CA ASP A 158 -4.70 -9.52 -13.74
C ASP A 158 -4.32 -10.35 -12.50
N HIS A 159 -3.90 -9.69 -11.41
CA HIS A 159 -3.57 -10.37 -10.16
C HIS A 159 -4.79 -11.10 -9.58
N ASP A 160 -4.59 -12.32 -9.08
CA ASP A 160 -5.68 -13.19 -8.59
C ASP A 160 -6.56 -12.54 -7.51
N LEU A 161 -5.97 -11.76 -6.61
CA LEU A 161 -6.73 -11.02 -5.60
C LEU A 161 -7.62 -9.92 -6.21
N VAL A 162 -7.18 -9.29 -7.31
CA VAL A 162 -7.97 -8.30 -8.05
C VAL A 162 -9.17 -8.97 -8.70
N LYS A 163 -8.97 -10.12 -9.35
CA LYS A 163 -10.06 -10.93 -9.92
C LYS A 163 -11.03 -11.36 -8.84
N THR A 164 -10.53 -11.96 -7.76
CA THR A 164 -11.35 -12.40 -6.63
C THR A 164 -12.19 -11.27 -6.04
N ALA A 165 -11.60 -10.09 -5.85
CA ALA A 165 -12.33 -8.92 -5.34
C ALA A 165 -13.50 -8.54 -6.25
N ARG A 166 -13.29 -8.54 -7.56
CA ARG A 166 -14.36 -8.28 -8.55
C ARG A 166 -15.44 -9.36 -8.55
N ASP A 167 -15.06 -10.63 -8.48
CA ASP A 167 -15.98 -11.77 -8.47
C ASP A 167 -16.94 -11.72 -7.27
N ILE A 168 -16.49 -11.22 -6.13
CA ILE A 168 -17.33 -11.01 -4.93
C ILE A 168 -18.02 -9.64 -4.90
N GLY A 169 -17.94 -8.87 -5.99
CA GLY A 169 -18.67 -7.60 -6.16
C GLY A 169 -18.03 -6.38 -5.51
N ILE A 170 -16.71 -6.42 -5.20
CA ILE A 170 -15.98 -5.25 -4.73
C ILE A 170 -15.65 -4.36 -5.92
N CYS A 171 -16.05 -3.08 -5.86
CA CYS A 171 -15.61 -2.06 -6.80
C CYS A 171 -14.21 -1.57 -6.38
N LEU A 172 -13.24 -1.69 -7.27
CA LEU A 172 -11.87 -1.23 -7.04
C LEU A 172 -11.63 0.21 -7.50
N GLY A 173 -12.62 0.83 -8.15
CA GLY A 173 -12.54 2.20 -8.64
C GLY A 173 -11.67 2.36 -9.90
N ASP A 174 -11.37 1.30 -10.62
CA ASP A 174 -10.46 1.26 -11.76
C ASP A 174 -11.14 1.34 -13.14
#